data_2f4f50299adec450db7fcb4a32117f31
#
_entry.id   2f4f50299adec450db7fcb4a32117f31
#
_cell.length_a   1.000
_cell.length_b   1.000
_cell.length_c   1.000
_cell.angle_alpha   90.00
_cell.angle_beta   90.00
_cell.angle_gamma   90.00
#
_symmetry.space_group_name_H-M   'P 1'
#
loop_
_entity.id
_entity.type
_entity.pdbx_description
1 polymer ?
#
loop_
_entity_poly.entity_id
_entity_poly.type
_entity_poly.pdbx_seq_one_letter_code
_entity_poly.pdbx_strand_id
1 'polypeptide(L)'
;ISCSLVGSEMCIRDSIGTGKIAKKLICILRGFGMNILAYDLYPDYNFAREHQVVYTSLDELYHNSDIISLHCPLTEQTKYLINDYSISKMKDGVMIINTGRGQLIHTNALIEGLKNKKIGSAGLDVYEEESEYFYEDQSDKIIDDDTLARLLSFNNVIVTSHQAFFTREALANIASTTLQNIKDCLL
;
A
#
# COMPACT_ATOMS: atom_id res chain seq x y z
N ILE A 1 -12.86 -7.78 13.79
CA ILE A 1 -11.40 -7.58 13.72
C ILE A 1 -10.89 -7.78 15.13
N SER A 2 -10.57 -9.01 15.48
CA SER A 2 -9.93 -9.32 16.76
C SER A 2 -8.49 -9.72 16.47
N CYS A 3 -7.68 -8.78 16.01
CA CYS A 3 -6.27 -8.85 16.29
C CYS A 3 -6.14 -8.25 17.70
N SER A 4 -6.24 -9.10 18.71
CA SER A 4 -5.92 -8.72 20.08
C SER A 4 -4.48 -8.24 20.10
N LEU A 5 -4.26 -6.97 20.35
CA LEU A 5 -2.94 -6.34 20.48
C LEU A 5 -2.11 -6.90 21.65
N VAL A 6 -2.64 -7.89 22.38
CA VAL A 6 -1.99 -8.51 23.52
C VAL A 6 -2.22 -10.02 23.45
N GLY A 7 -1.22 -10.77 22.99
CA GLY A 7 -1.04 -12.17 23.38
C GLY A 7 -1.54 -13.25 22.45
N SER A 8 -1.39 -13.13 21.13
CA SER A 8 -1.41 -14.31 20.26
C SER A 8 -0.59 -14.03 19.00
N GLU A 9 0.14 -15.04 18.61
CA GLU A 9 0.98 -15.20 17.41
C GLU A 9 1.18 -13.93 16.57
N MET A 10 2.41 -13.44 16.58
CA MET A 10 2.82 -12.20 15.92
C MET A 10 2.36 -12.20 14.46
N CYS A 11 1.41 -11.32 14.11
CA CYS A 11 1.01 -11.10 12.73
C CYS A 11 2.25 -10.85 11.86
N ILE A 12 2.34 -11.54 10.73
CA ILE A 12 3.39 -11.31 9.75
C ILE A 12 2.92 -10.17 8.87
N ARG A 13 3.65 -9.05 8.91
CA ARG A 13 3.34 -7.87 8.12
C ARG A 13 4.47 -7.58 7.16
N ASP A 14 4.15 -7.52 5.88
CA ASP A 14 5.15 -7.57 4.83
C ASP A 14 5.18 -6.31 3.98
N SER A 15 6.37 -6.01 3.44
CA SER A 15 6.61 -4.85 2.61
C SER A 15 7.13 -5.28 1.24
N ILE A 16 6.40 -4.91 0.19
CA ILE A 16 6.90 -4.99 -1.17
C ILE A 16 7.51 -3.63 -1.54
N GLY A 17 8.83 -3.59 -1.59
CA GLY A 17 9.64 -2.39 -1.64
C GLY A 17 10.12 -1.96 -0.25
N THR A 18 11.42 -1.63 -0.14
CA THR A 18 12.07 -1.20 1.11
C THR A 18 12.73 0.16 0.99
N GLY A 19 12.07 1.07 0.27
CA GLY A 19 12.46 2.47 0.16
C GLY A 19 12.33 3.25 1.47
N LYS A 20 12.56 4.55 1.43
CA LYS A 20 12.57 5.44 2.62
C LYS A 20 11.27 5.36 3.44
N ILE A 21 10.12 5.31 2.78
CA ILE A 21 8.79 5.23 3.45
C ILE A 21 8.63 3.87 4.11
N ALA A 22 8.88 2.79 3.38
CA ALA A 22 8.79 1.43 3.91
C ALA A 22 9.69 1.22 5.13
N LYS A 23 10.94 1.70 5.10
CA LYS A 23 11.86 1.63 6.25
C LYS A 23 11.29 2.29 7.50
N LYS A 24 10.66 3.47 7.36
CA LYS A 24 10.00 4.13 8.51
C LYS A 24 8.82 3.33 9.03
N LEU A 25 7.99 2.79 8.13
CA LEU A 25 6.88 1.93 8.52
C LEU A 25 7.39 0.67 9.25
N ILE A 26 8.41 0.00 8.72
CA ILE A 26 9.04 -1.17 9.33
C ILE A 26 9.50 -0.88 10.77
N CYS A 27 10.18 0.25 11.01
CA CYS A 27 10.61 0.66 12.36
C CYS A 27 9.42 0.77 13.32
N ILE A 28 8.30 1.37 12.87
CA ILE A 28 7.07 1.50 13.66
C ILE A 28 6.49 0.11 13.98
N LEU A 29 6.38 -0.75 12.96
CA LEU A 29 5.80 -2.09 13.10
C LEU A 29 6.62 -2.99 14.01
N ARG A 30 7.95 -2.89 13.97
CA ARG A 30 8.83 -3.58 14.91
C ARG A 30 8.57 -3.15 16.35
N GLY A 31 8.24 -1.87 16.58
CA GLY A 31 7.82 -1.38 17.89
C GLY A 31 6.55 -2.06 18.43
N PHE A 32 5.69 -2.57 17.56
CA PHE A 32 4.52 -3.40 17.91
C PHE A 32 4.84 -4.90 18.03
N GLY A 33 6.11 -5.31 17.88
CA GLY A 33 6.50 -6.71 17.97
C GLY A 33 6.16 -7.56 16.74
N MET A 34 5.85 -6.94 15.59
CA MET A 34 5.47 -7.67 14.38
C MET A 34 6.67 -8.31 13.70
N ASN A 35 6.50 -9.49 13.12
CA ASN A 35 7.45 -10.09 12.21
C ASN A 35 7.34 -9.42 10.83
N ILE A 36 8.48 -9.15 10.19
CA ILE A 36 8.53 -8.44 8.92
C ILE A 36 9.24 -9.31 7.88
N LEU A 37 8.52 -9.70 6.85
CA LEU A 37 9.12 -10.17 5.60
C LEU A 37 9.17 -9.00 4.61
N ALA A 38 10.17 -8.97 3.76
CA ALA A 38 10.30 -7.93 2.76
C ALA A 38 10.74 -8.52 1.41
N TYR A 39 10.29 -7.88 0.35
CA TYR A 39 10.80 -8.11 -0.99
C TYR A 39 11.27 -6.79 -1.59
N ASP A 40 12.47 -6.78 -2.14
CA ASP A 40 13.02 -5.66 -2.90
C ASP A 40 13.99 -6.19 -3.95
N LEU A 41 14.09 -5.51 -5.09
CA LEU A 41 15.10 -5.82 -6.11
C LEU A 41 16.52 -5.49 -5.63
N TYR A 42 16.64 -4.53 -4.69
CA TYR A 42 17.90 -4.05 -4.12
C TYR A 42 17.85 -4.12 -2.58
N PRO A 43 17.98 -5.33 -1.99
CA PRO A 43 17.86 -5.52 -0.54
C PRO A 43 18.92 -4.75 0.24
N ASP A 44 18.51 -4.06 1.31
CA ASP A 44 19.43 -3.45 2.28
C ASP A 44 19.64 -4.40 3.47
N TYR A 45 20.64 -5.25 3.37
CA TYR A 45 20.95 -6.25 4.40
C TYR A 45 21.44 -5.64 5.71
N ASN A 46 22.00 -4.42 5.71
CA ASN A 46 22.38 -3.73 6.94
C ASN A 46 21.14 -3.31 7.73
N PHE A 47 20.21 -2.66 7.05
CA PHE A 47 18.90 -2.33 7.61
C PHE A 47 18.15 -3.58 8.09
N ALA A 48 18.16 -4.64 7.28
CA ALA A 48 17.50 -5.90 7.63
C ALA A 48 18.04 -6.51 8.94
N ARG A 49 19.35 -6.50 9.11
CA ARG A 49 20.00 -7.01 10.34
C ARG A 49 19.67 -6.16 11.54
N GLU A 50 19.71 -4.84 11.42
CA GLU A 50 19.43 -3.89 12.50
C GLU A 50 17.97 -3.98 12.97
N HIS A 51 17.03 -4.13 12.03
CA HIS A 51 15.60 -4.12 12.30
C HIS A 51 14.93 -5.50 12.25
N GLN A 52 15.72 -6.58 12.16
CA GLN A 52 15.23 -7.96 12.14
C GLN A 52 14.20 -8.20 11.03
N VAL A 53 14.48 -7.68 9.82
CA VAL A 53 13.68 -7.90 8.61
C VAL A 53 14.23 -9.10 7.86
N VAL A 54 13.35 -9.96 7.36
CA VAL A 54 13.74 -11.10 6.53
C VAL A 54 13.38 -10.82 5.09
N TYR A 55 14.39 -10.68 4.22
CA TYR A 55 14.14 -10.63 2.78
C TYR A 55 13.82 -12.02 2.23
N THR A 56 12.79 -12.09 1.43
CA THR A 56 12.29 -13.34 0.86
C THR A 56 11.80 -13.18 -0.59
N SER A 57 11.40 -14.26 -1.23
CA SER A 57 10.76 -14.22 -2.55
C SER A 57 9.33 -13.67 -2.45
N LEU A 58 8.79 -13.16 -3.57
CA LEU A 58 7.39 -12.72 -3.62
C LEU A 58 6.42 -13.87 -3.29
N ASP A 59 6.71 -15.07 -3.73
CA ASP A 59 5.85 -16.23 -3.48
C ASP A 59 5.80 -16.60 -2.00
N GLU A 60 6.93 -16.60 -1.32
CA GLU A 60 6.98 -16.82 0.14
C GLU A 60 6.30 -15.69 0.90
N LEU A 61 6.49 -14.43 0.46
CA LEU A 61 5.81 -13.27 1.01
C LEU A 61 4.30 -13.44 0.91
N TYR A 62 3.76 -13.75 -0.27
CA TYR A 62 2.33 -13.97 -0.45
C TYR A 62 1.78 -15.10 0.44
N HIS A 63 2.51 -16.21 0.55
CA HIS A 63 2.07 -17.39 1.32
C HIS A 63 2.02 -17.14 2.84
N ASN A 64 2.92 -16.30 3.35
CA ASN A 64 3.11 -16.16 4.79
C ASN A 64 2.50 -14.88 5.38
N SER A 65 2.15 -13.88 4.55
CA SER A 65 1.71 -12.57 5.03
C SER A 65 0.27 -12.57 5.52
N ASP A 66 0.05 -11.93 6.65
CA ASP A 66 -1.28 -11.54 7.13
C ASP A 66 -1.66 -10.14 6.62
N ILE A 67 -0.65 -9.28 6.42
CA ILE A 67 -0.83 -7.92 5.89
C ILE A 67 0.28 -7.64 4.87
N ILE A 68 -0.07 -7.19 3.68
CA ILE A 68 0.85 -6.81 2.61
C ILE A 68 0.73 -5.31 2.34
N SER A 69 1.85 -4.59 2.45
CA SER A 69 1.90 -3.15 2.16
C SER A 69 2.81 -2.86 0.96
N LEU A 70 2.28 -2.12 -0.02
CA LEU A 70 2.96 -1.84 -1.28
C LEU A 70 3.72 -0.51 -1.21
N HIS A 71 5.03 -0.55 -1.42
CA HIS A 71 5.94 0.60 -1.38
C HIS A 71 6.93 0.61 -2.56
N CYS A 72 6.72 -0.24 -3.56
CA CYS A 72 7.51 -0.27 -4.78
C CYS A 72 7.03 0.80 -5.77
N PRO A 73 7.90 1.29 -6.67
CA PRO A 73 7.49 2.15 -7.77
C PRO A 73 6.66 1.37 -8.80
N LEU A 74 5.82 2.09 -9.54
CA LEU A 74 5.13 1.52 -10.70
C LEU A 74 6.11 1.44 -11.88
N THR A 75 6.30 0.25 -12.40
CA THR A 75 7.10 -0.09 -13.59
C THR A 75 6.35 -1.14 -14.40
N GLU A 76 6.82 -1.47 -15.59
CA GLU A 76 6.25 -2.57 -16.37
C GLU A 76 6.27 -3.91 -15.61
N GLN A 77 7.26 -4.14 -14.74
CA GLN A 77 7.38 -5.37 -13.96
C GLN A 77 6.50 -5.38 -12.70
N THR A 78 6.14 -4.19 -12.19
CA THR A 78 5.34 -4.06 -10.97
C THR A 78 3.88 -3.72 -11.26
N LYS A 79 3.54 -3.40 -12.52
CA LYS A 79 2.17 -3.20 -12.93
C LYS A 79 1.37 -4.47 -12.68
N TYR A 80 0.23 -4.31 -11.99
CA TYR A 80 -0.63 -5.41 -11.59
C TYR A 80 0.11 -6.52 -10.82
N LEU A 81 1.04 -6.12 -9.96
CA LEU A 81 1.75 -7.03 -9.07
C LEU A 81 0.75 -7.81 -8.19
N ILE A 82 -0.32 -7.15 -7.76
CA ILE A 82 -1.46 -7.78 -7.11
C ILE A 82 -2.53 -8.04 -8.17
N ASN A 83 -2.71 -9.30 -8.52
CA ASN A 83 -3.65 -9.81 -9.51
C ASN A 83 -4.23 -11.15 -9.07
N ASP A 84 -5.07 -11.78 -9.89
CA ASP A 84 -5.73 -13.06 -9.55
C ASP A 84 -4.72 -14.15 -9.17
N TYR A 85 -3.58 -14.24 -9.87
CA TYR A 85 -2.55 -15.23 -9.60
C TYR A 85 -1.87 -14.99 -8.25
N SER A 86 -1.42 -13.76 -7.98
CA SER A 86 -0.78 -13.43 -6.69
C SER A 86 -1.77 -13.57 -5.53
N ILE A 87 -3.03 -13.13 -5.70
CA ILE A 87 -4.08 -13.26 -4.70
C ILE A 87 -4.34 -14.74 -4.38
N SER A 88 -4.35 -15.62 -5.39
CA SER A 88 -4.57 -17.05 -5.16
C SER A 88 -3.54 -17.69 -4.23
N LYS A 89 -2.32 -17.15 -4.19
CA LYS A 89 -1.22 -17.61 -3.33
C LYS A 89 -1.25 -17.07 -1.90
N MET A 90 -1.99 -15.99 -1.66
CA MET A 90 -2.04 -15.34 -0.36
C MET A 90 -2.79 -16.17 0.67
N LYS A 91 -2.63 -15.83 1.95
CA LYS A 91 -3.49 -16.37 3.02
C LYS A 91 -4.93 -15.92 2.84
N ASP A 92 -5.86 -16.74 3.30
CA ASP A 92 -7.25 -16.33 3.39
C ASP A 92 -7.41 -15.23 4.45
N GLY A 93 -8.12 -14.17 4.09
CA GLY A 93 -8.32 -13.04 4.98
C GLY A 93 -7.17 -12.04 5.03
N VAL A 94 -6.19 -12.11 4.12
CA VAL A 94 -5.07 -11.14 4.03
C VAL A 94 -5.57 -9.70 3.92
N MET A 95 -4.86 -8.77 4.55
CA MET A 95 -5.08 -7.33 4.39
C MET A 95 -4.10 -6.76 3.38
N ILE A 96 -4.57 -5.94 2.44
CA ILE A 96 -3.74 -5.26 1.44
C ILE A 96 -3.78 -3.75 1.68
N ILE A 97 -2.59 -3.12 1.73
CA ILE A 97 -2.44 -1.67 1.88
C ILE A 97 -1.67 -1.11 0.67
N ASN A 98 -2.25 -0.14 -0.01
CA ASN A 98 -1.61 0.54 -1.12
C ASN A 98 -1.65 2.06 -0.95
N THR A 99 -0.50 2.65 -0.67
CA THR A 99 -0.28 4.11 -0.63
C THR A 99 0.76 4.53 -1.68
N GLY A 100 1.02 3.68 -2.67
CA GLY A 100 2.02 3.90 -3.71
C GLY A 100 1.42 4.40 -5.02
N ARG A 101 1.01 3.47 -5.87
CA ARG A 101 0.39 3.73 -7.18
C ARG A 101 -0.77 2.76 -7.41
N GLY A 102 -1.89 3.27 -7.95
CA GLY A 102 -3.11 2.48 -8.15
C GLY A 102 -2.88 1.24 -9.00
N GLN A 103 -2.19 1.38 -10.11
CA GLN A 103 -1.91 0.28 -11.05
C GLN A 103 -0.97 -0.82 -10.53
N LEU A 104 -0.49 -0.76 -9.28
CA LEU A 104 0.16 -1.90 -8.63
C LEU A 104 -0.85 -3.03 -8.34
N ILE A 105 -2.13 -2.70 -8.27
CA ILE A 105 -3.23 -3.64 -8.03
C ILE A 105 -4.15 -3.65 -9.25
N HIS A 106 -4.47 -4.84 -9.74
CA HIS A 106 -5.56 -5.01 -10.70
C HIS A 106 -6.88 -4.94 -9.94
N THR A 107 -7.64 -3.87 -10.12
CA THR A 107 -8.81 -3.55 -9.30
C THR A 107 -9.88 -4.62 -9.33
N ASN A 108 -10.17 -5.21 -10.50
CA ASN A 108 -11.17 -6.28 -10.59
C ASN A 108 -10.74 -7.53 -9.83
N ALA A 109 -9.46 -7.90 -9.84
CA ALA A 109 -8.94 -9.02 -9.06
C ALA A 109 -9.08 -8.76 -7.55
N LEU A 110 -8.83 -7.53 -7.09
CA LEU A 110 -9.05 -7.12 -5.70
C LEU A 110 -10.52 -7.28 -5.30
N ILE A 111 -11.45 -6.80 -6.15
CA ILE A 111 -12.90 -6.91 -5.90
C ILE A 111 -13.34 -8.38 -5.78
N GLU A 112 -12.91 -9.24 -6.70
CA GLU A 112 -13.21 -10.66 -6.62
C GLU A 112 -12.60 -11.31 -5.37
N GLY A 113 -11.37 -10.96 -5.02
CA GLY A 113 -10.71 -11.40 -3.78
C GLY A 113 -11.49 -11.00 -2.51
N LEU A 114 -12.03 -9.78 -2.47
CA LEU A 114 -12.88 -9.30 -1.37
C LEU A 114 -14.22 -10.04 -1.29
N LYS A 115 -14.89 -10.26 -2.43
CA LYS A 115 -16.15 -11.03 -2.50
C LYS A 115 -15.97 -12.44 -1.99
N ASN A 116 -14.89 -13.10 -2.37
CA ASN A 116 -14.61 -14.49 -2.00
C ASN A 116 -13.96 -14.60 -0.62
N LYS A 117 -13.77 -13.48 0.10
CA LYS A 117 -13.10 -13.42 1.41
C LYS A 117 -11.65 -13.91 1.40
N LYS A 118 -11.05 -14.08 0.24
CA LYS A 118 -9.61 -14.33 0.08
C LYS A 118 -8.82 -13.13 0.57
N ILE A 119 -9.30 -11.91 0.26
CA ILE A 119 -8.84 -10.65 0.85
C ILE A 119 -9.82 -10.26 1.95
N GLY A 120 -9.30 -10.13 3.17
CA GLY A 120 -10.09 -9.79 4.34
C GLY A 120 -10.41 -8.31 4.44
N SER A 121 -9.50 -7.44 3.98
CA SER A 121 -9.70 -5.99 3.96
C SER A 121 -8.69 -5.29 3.04
N ALA A 122 -8.97 -4.05 2.65
CA ALA A 122 -8.04 -3.23 1.89
C ALA A 122 -8.04 -1.77 2.36
N GLY A 123 -6.83 -1.16 2.39
CA GLY A 123 -6.63 0.27 2.59
C GLY A 123 -5.94 0.86 1.36
N LEU A 124 -6.63 1.73 0.65
CA LEU A 124 -6.22 2.26 -0.64
C LEU A 124 -6.18 3.79 -0.57
N ASP A 125 -4.99 4.37 -0.66
CA ASP A 125 -4.85 5.83 -0.85
C ASP A 125 -4.81 6.20 -2.33
N VAL A 126 -4.65 5.20 -3.21
CA VAL A 126 -4.52 5.33 -4.64
C VAL A 126 -5.44 4.35 -5.36
N TYR A 127 -5.89 4.74 -6.55
CA TYR A 127 -6.79 3.95 -7.39
C TYR A 127 -6.24 3.84 -8.81
N GLU A 128 -6.64 2.81 -9.54
CA GLU A 128 -6.11 2.51 -10.87
C GLU A 128 -6.35 3.64 -11.88
N GLU A 129 -7.54 4.26 -11.84
CA GLU A 129 -7.99 5.34 -12.72
C GLU A 129 -8.18 6.66 -11.96
N GLU A 130 -7.35 6.92 -10.93
CA GLU A 130 -7.47 8.06 -10.02
C GLU A 130 -7.45 9.43 -10.69
N SER A 131 -6.81 9.56 -11.86
CA SER A 131 -6.69 10.83 -12.59
C SER A 131 -8.03 11.43 -12.98
N GLU A 132 -9.06 10.62 -13.13
CA GLU A 132 -10.39 11.06 -13.54
C GLU A 132 -11.26 11.51 -12.37
N TYR A 133 -11.00 10.99 -11.16
CA TYR A 133 -11.89 11.14 -10.02
C TYR A 133 -11.28 11.86 -8.81
N PHE A 134 -9.97 11.82 -8.62
CA PHE A 134 -9.34 12.29 -7.38
C PHE A 134 -8.88 13.75 -7.41
N TYR A 135 -8.75 14.34 -8.59
CA TYR A 135 -8.19 15.70 -8.74
C TYR A 135 -9.22 16.77 -9.08
N GLU A 136 -10.48 16.40 -9.28
CA GLU A 136 -11.59 17.32 -9.50
C GLU A 136 -12.64 17.22 -8.41
N ASP A 137 -13.32 18.32 -8.12
CA ASP A 137 -14.49 18.30 -7.23
C ASP A 137 -15.65 17.59 -7.93
N GLN A 138 -15.96 16.39 -7.46
CA GLN A 138 -17.04 15.54 -7.96
C GLN A 138 -18.23 15.47 -6.99
N SER A 139 -18.27 16.35 -5.96
CA SER A 139 -19.26 16.28 -4.87
C SER A 139 -20.72 16.32 -5.37
N ASP A 140 -20.97 17.00 -6.50
CA ASP A 140 -22.30 17.15 -7.10
C ASP A 140 -22.57 16.18 -8.27
N LYS A 141 -21.62 15.26 -8.55
CA LYS A 141 -21.74 14.33 -9.67
C LYS A 141 -21.94 12.89 -9.17
N ILE A 142 -22.66 12.12 -9.97
CA ILE A 142 -22.74 10.66 -9.76
C ILE A 142 -21.38 10.07 -10.15
N ILE A 143 -20.86 9.18 -9.33
CA ILE A 143 -19.65 8.41 -9.67
C ILE A 143 -20.01 7.49 -10.83
N ASP A 144 -19.50 7.79 -12.01
CA ASP A 144 -19.76 7.06 -13.26
C ASP A 144 -18.80 5.85 -13.43
N ASP A 145 -18.02 5.56 -12.40
CA ASP A 145 -17.12 4.41 -12.31
C ASP A 145 -17.75 3.34 -11.41
N ASP A 146 -18.37 2.34 -12.02
CA ASP A 146 -18.97 1.20 -11.34
C ASP A 146 -17.95 0.42 -10.49
N THR A 147 -16.68 0.40 -10.89
CA THR A 147 -15.60 -0.29 -10.19
C THR A 147 -15.24 0.43 -8.90
N LEU A 148 -15.07 1.75 -8.95
CA LEU A 148 -14.83 2.57 -7.76
C LEU A 148 -16.04 2.55 -6.83
N ALA A 149 -17.25 2.72 -7.37
CA ALA A 149 -18.50 2.63 -6.60
C ALA A 149 -18.61 1.27 -5.90
N ARG A 150 -18.22 0.19 -6.59
CA ARG A 150 -18.19 -1.16 -6.01
C ARG A 150 -17.17 -1.27 -4.89
N LEU A 151 -15.95 -0.76 -5.04
CA LEU A 151 -14.95 -0.74 -3.98
C LEU A 151 -15.44 0.01 -2.74
N LEU A 152 -16.04 1.17 -2.91
CA LEU A 152 -16.59 1.98 -1.82
C LEU A 152 -17.77 1.32 -1.11
N SER A 153 -18.44 0.36 -1.74
CA SER A 153 -19.56 -0.39 -1.14
C SER A 153 -19.13 -1.48 -0.15
N PHE A 154 -17.85 -1.84 -0.09
CA PHE A 154 -17.35 -2.82 0.87
C PHE A 154 -17.09 -2.21 2.24
N ASN A 155 -17.65 -2.79 3.30
CA ASN A 155 -17.48 -2.32 4.69
C ASN A 155 -16.04 -2.50 5.23
N ASN A 156 -15.25 -3.33 4.58
CA ASN A 156 -13.87 -3.69 4.92
C ASN A 156 -12.84 -3.07 3.96
N VAL A 157 -13.23 -2.04 3.21
CA VAL A 157 -12.35 -1.25 2.34
C VAL A 157 -12.38 0.20 2.77
N ILE A 158 -11.20 0.81 2.85
CA ILE A 158 -11.02 2.24 3.07
C ILE A 158 -10.32 2.82 1.84
N VAL A 159 -10.88 3.87 1.26
CA VAL A 159 -10.27 4.63 0.16
C VAL A 159 -10.07 6.06 0.62
N THR A 160 -8.86 6.60 0.41
CA THR A 160 -8.49 7.98 0.77
C THR A 160 -7.87 8.66 -0.44
N SER A 161 -8.57 9.41 -1.16
CA SER A 161 -8.28 10.10 -2.43
C SER A 161 -6.87 10.70 -2.58
N HIS A 162 -5.82 9.85 -2.58
CA HIS A 162 -4.40 10.16 -2.73
C HIS A 162 -3.91 11.25 -1.74
N GLN A 163 -4.28 11.12 -0.47
CA GLN A 163 -4.05 12.13 0.56
C GLN A 163 -3.04 11.72 1.65
N ALA A 164 -2.31 10.62 1.49
CA ALA A 164 -1.34 10.16 2.47
C ALA A 164 -0.23 11.20 2.77
N PHE A 165 0.03 12.13 1.85
CA PHE A 165 0.97 13.23 2.04
C PHE A 165 0.36 14.47 2.73
N PHE A 166 -0.96 14.55 2.89
CA PHE A 166 -1.67 15.78 3.26
C PHE A 166 -1.51 16.11 4.76
N THR A 167 -0.28 16.45 5.15
CA THR A 167 0.07 16.95 6.48
C THR A 167 0.58 18.37 6.39
N ARG A 168 0.47 19.13 7.50
CA ARG A 168 0.96 20.52 7.57
C ARG A 168 2.43 20.62 7.18
N GLU A 169 3.26 19.68 7.66
CA GLU A 169 4.69 19.63 7.42
C GLU A 169 5.00 19.34 5.94
N ALA A 170 4.30 18.40 5.32
CA ALA A 170 4.49 18.08 3.91
C ALA A 170 4.08 19.26 3.02
N LEU A 171 2.97 19.92 3.29
CA LEU A 171 2.52 21.11 2.55
C LEU A 171 3.52 22.27 2.67
N ALA A 172 4.05 22.52 3.88
CA ALA A 172 5.05 23.54 4.10
C ALA A 172 6.36 23.24 3.32
N ASN A 173 6.79 21.97 3.32
CA ASN A 173 7.96 21.53 2.58
C ASN A 173 7.76 21.64 1.06
N ILE A 174 6.60 21.26 0.54
CA ILE A 174 6.26 21.40 -0.88
C ILE A 174 6.32 22.87 -1.29
N ALA A 175 5.66 23.76 -0.53
CA ALA A 175 5.66 25.19 -0.81
C ALA A 175 7.09 25.78 -0.80
N SER A 176 7.88 25.45 0.21
CA SER A 176 9.27 25.95 0.34
C SER A 176 10.15 25.45 -0.81
N THR A 177 10.04 24.16 -1.16
CA THR A 177 10.82 23.57 -2.26
C THR A 177 10.41 24.19 -3.60
N THR A 178 9.13 24.38 -3.84
CA THR A 178 8.63 25.01 -5.08
C THR A 178 9.14 26.43 -5.23
N LEU A 179 9.09 27.23 -4.15
CA LEU A 179 9.63 28.60 -4.15
C LEU A 179 11.15 28.63 -4.36
N GLN A 180 11.87 27.67 -3.80
CA GLN A 180 13.32 27.58 -4.01
C GLN A 180 13.65 27.22 -5.46
N ASN A 181 12.97 26.22 -6.04
CA ASN A 181 13.14 25.83 -7.44
C ASN A 181 12.86 26.99 -8.41
N ILE A 182 11.82 27.81 -8.14
CA ILE A 182 11.53 29.01 -8.94
C ILE A 182 12.69 30.00 -8.86
N LYS A 183 13.23 30.26 -7.65
CA LYS A 183 14.37 31.15 -7.48
C LYS A 183 15.61 30.65 -8.23
N ASP A 184 15.89 29.36 -8.14
CA ASP A 184 17.04 28.73 -8.79
C ASP A 184 16.95 28.72 -10.32
N CYS A 185 15.71 28.73 -10.88
CA CYS A 185 15.49 28.85 -12.31
C CYS A 185 15.58 30.30 -12.84
N LEU A 186 15.44 31.31 -11.98
CA LEU A 186 15.46 32.72 -12.35
C LEU A 186 16.83 33.36 -12.19
N LEU A 187 17.81 32.67 -11.62
CA LEU A 187 19.23 33.07 -11.47
C LEU A 187 20.10 32.33 -12.48
#